data_ff466135fa1b4b9c7d21fa05a12e43d9
#
_entry.id   ff466135fa1b4b9c7d21fa05a12e43d9
#
_cell.length_a   1.000
_cell.length_b   1.000
_cell.length_c   1.000
_cell.angle_alpha   90.00
_cell.angle_beta   90.00
_cell.angle_gamma   90.00
#
_symmetry.space_group_name_H-M   'P 1'
#
loop_
_entity.id
_entity.type
_entity.pdbx_description
1 polymer ?
#
loop_
_entity_poly.entity_id
_entity_poly.type
_entity_poly.pdbx_seq_one_letter_code
_entity_poly.pdbx_strand_id
1 'polypeptide(L)'
;MAGHVRPKCVATMGRNTHRLRPHPRMLRIYLYRDPVDFRKSFRGLAVIVEQELGHNPFEGALYAFTNRRRDKIKLLYWEDNGFVLYYKRLAEEKFHWPGGEEELVSLTGQQINWLLDGYDIGAMKGHKKLHYEATF
;
A
#
# COMPACT_ATOMS: atom_id res chain seq x y z
N MET A 1 -22.93 -29.36 -3.90
CA MET A 1 -21.62 -28.81 -3.58
C MET A 1 -21.53 -27.36 -3.96
N ALA A 2 -21.06 -26.57 -3.06
CA ALA A 2 -20.95 -25.14 -3.23
C ALA A 2 -20.03 -24.73 -4.40
N GLY A 3 -19.23 -25.65 -4.91
CA GLY A 3 -18.29 -25.36 -5.96
C GLY A 3 -18.87 -24.88 -7.27
N HIS A 4 -20.15 -25.12 -7.48
CA HIS A 4 -20.77 -24.77 -8.76
C HIS A 4 -20.93 -23.30 -8.98
N VAL A 5 -20.99 -22.54 -7.90
CA VAL A 5 -21.13 -21.10 -7.96
C VAL A 5 -19.81 -20.44 -8.38
N ARG A 6 -18.73 -21.16 -8.26
CA ARG A 6 -17.40 -20.63 -8.49
C ARG A 6 -17.16 -20.01 -9.85
N PRO A 7 -17.61 -20.59 -11.00
CA PRO A 7 -17.33 -19.96 -12.28
C PRO A 7 -17.84 -18.52 -12.34
N LYS A 8 -19.06 -18.30 -11.89
CA LYS A 8 -19.61 -16.95 -11.85
C LYS A 8 -18.89 -16.09 -10.84
N CYS A 9 -18.61 -16.67 -9.68
CA CYS A 9 -17.88 -15.93 -8.64
C CYS A 9 -16.48 -15.53 -9.11
N VAL A 10 -15.80 -16.43 -9.80
CA VAL A 10 -14.47 -16.14 -10.34
C VAL A 10 -14.52 -15.00 -11.33
N ALA A 11 -15.48 -15.01 -12.26
CA ALA A 11 -15.62 -13.93 -13.23
C ALA A 11 -15.91 -12.60 -12.53
N THR A 12 -16.78 -12.61 -11.53
CA THR A 12 -17.10 -11.43 -10.76
C THR A 12 -15.89 -10.95 -9.96
N MET A 13 -15.17 -11.88 -9.37
CA MET A 13 -13.95 -11.54 -8.60
C MET A 13 -12.88 -10.94 -9.49
N GLY A 14 -12.75 -11.40 -10.72
CA GLY A 14 -11.82 -10.80 -11.66
C GLY A 14 -12.09 -9.31 -11.86
N ARG A 15 -13.35 -8.93 -11.97
CA ARG A 15 -13.74 -7.53 -12.07
C ARG A 15 -13.55 -6.78 -10.76
N ASN A 16 -13.73 -7.46 -9.64
CA ASN A 16 -13.70 -6.87 -8.31
C ASN A 16 -12.34 -6.98 -7.65
N THR A 17 -11.32 -7.43 -8.34
CA THR A 17 -9.96 -7.55 -7.80
C THR A 17 -9.49 -6.24 -7.18
N HIS A 18 -9.85 -5.10 -7.79
CA HIS A 18 -9.49 -3.79 -7.26
C HIS A 18 -10.11 -3.49 -5.90
N ARG A 19 -11.21 -4.15 -5.55
CA ARG A 19 -11.87 -3.96 -4.24
C ARG A 19 -11.10 -4.62 -3.10
N LEU A 20 -10.26 -5.59 -3.41
CA LEU A 20 -9.43 -6.27 -2.42
C LEU A 20 -8.17 -5.49 -2.08
N ARG A 21 -7.84 -4.48 -2.89
CA ARG A 21 -6.72 -3.59 -2.70
C ARG A 21 -7.17 -2.25 -2.16
N PRO A 22 -6.26 -1.46 -1.57
CA PRO A 22 -6.59 -0.10 -1.17
C PRO A 22 -7.17 0.68 -2.36
N HIS A 23 -8.22 1.43 -2.10
CA HIS A 23 -8.88 2.21 -3.14
C HIS A 23 -7.93 3.32 -3.61
N PRO A 24 -7.83 3.58 -4.94
CA PRO A 24 -6.95 4.65 -5.45
C PRO A 24 -7.28 6.04 -4.93
N ARG A 25 -8.48 6.24 -4.40
CA ARG A 25 -8.91 7.51 -3.81
C ARG A 25 -8.61 7.66 -2.34
N MET A 26 -7.97 6.67 -1.72
CA MET A 26 -7.54 6.81 -0.35
C MET A 26 -6.60 8.00 -0.24
N LEU A 27 -6.93 8.95 0.64
CA LEU A 27 -6.29 10.26 0.64
C LEU A 27 -4.91 10.28 1.30
N ARG A 28 -4.69 9.43 2.30
CA ARG A 28 -3.45 9.44 3.08
C ARG A 28 -2.84 8.05 3.06
N ILE A 29 -1.75 7.92 2.30
CA ILE A 29 -1.01 6.68 2.18
C ILE A 29 0.45 7.00 2.45
N TYR A 30 1.03 6.29 3.40
CA TYR A 30 2.42 6.46 3.80
C TYR A 30 3.17 5.15 3.64
N LEU A 31 4.38 5.26 3.15
CA LEU A 31 5.28 4.13 3.05
C LEU A 31 6.39 4.31 4.05
N TYR A 32 6.56 3.34 4.94
CA TYR A 32 7.67 3.31 5.89
C TYR A 32 8.89 2.73 5.19
N ARG A 33 9.94 3.52 5.11
CA ARG A 33 11.10 3.19 4.26
C ARG A 33 11.93 2.03 4.79
N ASP A 34 12.16 2.01 6.08
CA ASP A 34 12.98 0.98 6.70
C ASP A 34 12.26 -0.36 6.76
N PRO A 35 12.98 -1.48 6.58
CA PRO A 35 12.35 -2.78 6.74
C PRO A 35 11.93 -3.03 8.18
N VAL A 36 10.87 -3.81 8.34
CA VAL A 36 10.38 -4.20 9.66
C VAL A 36 10.39 -5.71 9.78
N ASP A 37 10.34 -6.19 11.01
CA ASP A 37 10.23 -7.61 11.32
C ASP A 37 8.79 -8.06 11.03
N PHE A 38 8.62 -8.94 10.05
CA PHE A 38 7.30 -9.41 9.63
C PHE A 38 6.67 -10.44 10.57
N ARG A 39 7.32 -10.77 11.67
CA ARG A 39 6.67 -11.47 12.76
C ARG A 39 5.70 -10.55 13.50
N LYS A 40 5.87 -9.23 13.37
CA LYS A 40 4.95 -8.27 13.94
C LYS A 40 3.57 -8.37 13.29
N SER A 41 2.54 -8.45 14.13
CA SER A 41 1.15 -8.38 13.72
C SER A 41 0.71 -6.92 13.58
N PHE A 42 -0.59 -6.72 13.37
CA PHE A 42 -1.15 -5.37 13.29
C PHE A 42 -0.82 -4.52 14.53
N ARG A 43 -0.75 -5.13 15.72
CA ARG A 43 -0.41 -4.39 16.94
C ARG A 43 1.02 -3.86 16.92
N GLY A 44 1.96 -4.70 16.54
CA GLY A 44 3.36 -4.26 16.45
C GLY A 44 3.56 -3.17 15.41
N LEU A 45 2.86 -3.26 14.28
CA LEU A 45 2.92 -2.24 13.24
C LEU A 45 2.23 -0.95 13.69
N ALA A 46 1.11 -1.03 14.39
CA ALA A 46 0.42 0.14 14.92
C ALA A 46 1.31 0.88 15.94
N VAL A 47 2.08 0.15 16.73
CA VAL A 47 3.04 0.74 17.66
C VAL A 47 4.12 1.53 16.92
N ILE A 48 4.61 1.04 15.79
CA ILE A 48 5.57 1.79 14.97
C ILE A 48 4.94 3.10 14.50
N VAL A 49 3.71 3.06 14.01
CA VAL A 49 3.00 4.27 13.56
C VAL A 49 2.90 5.29 14.70
N GLU A 50 2.52 4.84 15.87
CA GLU A 50 2.31 5.73 17.01
C GLU A 50 3.63 6.24 17.59
N GLN A 51 4.56 5.36 17.88
CA GLN A 51 5.77 5.71 18.62
C GLN A 51 6.90 6.24 17.76
N GLU A 52 7.13 5.65 16.60
CA GLU A 52 8.24 6.06 15.75
C GLU A 52 7.85 7.17 14.78
N LEU A 53 6.64 7.13 14.25
CA LEU A 53 6.18 8.13 13.30
C LEU A 53 5.42 9.28 13.95
N GLY A 54 4.98 9.12 15.20
CA GLY A 54 4.18 10.13 15.88
C GLY A 54 2.81 10.35 15.28
N HIS A 55 2.31 9.38 14.53
CA HIS A 55 1.00 9.43 13.92
C HIS A 55 -0.02 8.69 14.78
N ASN A 56 -1.29 9.04 14.60
CA ASN A 56 -2.38 8.31 15.23
C ASN A 56 -2.83 7.20 14.27
N PRO A 57 -2.62 5.91 14.61
CA PRO A 57 -2.97 4.82 13.72
C PRO A 57 -4.48 4.66 13.49
N PHE A 58 -5.32 5.33 14.28
CA PHE A 58 -6.77 5.24 14.18
C PHE A 58 -7.40 6.28 13.25
N GLU A 59 -6.60 7.09 12.56
CA GLU A 59 -7.12 8.14 11.68
C GLU A 59 -7.45 7.69 10.26
N GLY A 60 -7.29 6.42 9.97
CA GLY A 60 -7.67 5.88 8.66
C GLY A 60 -6.63 6.04 7.58
N ALA A 61 -5.44 6.54 7.87
CA ALA A 61 -4.34 6.53 6.94
C ALA A 61 -3.83 5.10 6.73
N LEU A 62 -3.35 4.82 5.53
CA LEU A 62 -2.76 3.53 5.21
C LEU A 62 -1.24 3.61 5.37
N TYR A 63 -0.67 2.59 5.98
CA TYR A 63 0.78 2.49 6.17
C TYR A 63 1.30 1.22 5.52
N ALA A 64 2.30 1.38 4.66
CA ALA A 64 2.93 0.27 3.93
C ALA A 64 4.27 -0.06 4.54
N PHE A 65 4.48 -1.35 4.80
CA PHE A 65 5.71 -1.88 5.39
C PHE A 65 6.27 -3.00 4.53
N THR A 66 7.58 -3.13 4.54
CA THR A 66 8.25 -4.23 3.86
C THR A 66 9.22 -4.95 4.82
N ASN A 67 9.58 -6.17 4.47
CA ASN A 67 10.62 -6.90 5.17
C ASN A 67 12.00 -6.59 4.58
N ARG A 68 13.04 -7.12 5.21
CA ARG A 68 14.42 -6.89 4.76
C ARG A 68 14.67 -7.39 3.34
N ARG A 69 14.07 -8.52 2.97
CA ARG A 69 14.21 -9.09 1.63
C ARG A 69 13.40 -8.36 0.56
N ARG A 70 12.44 -7.54 0.97
CA ARG A 70 11.54 -6.81 0.08
C ARG A 70 10.69 -7.70 -0.81
N ASP A 71 10.46 -8.93 -0.40
CA ASP A 71 9.56 -9.85 -1.08
C ASP A 71 8.17 -9.91 -0.45
N LYS A 72 7.97 -9.19 0.65
CA LYS A 72 6.70 -9.12 1.37
C LYS A 72 6.32 -7.68 1.62
N ILE A 73 5.03 -7.43 1.59
CA ILE A 73 4.45 -6.13 1.91
C ILE A 73 3.26 -6.32 2.83
N LYS A 74 3.15 -5.45 3.82
CA LYS A 74 1.97 -5.36 4.67
C LYS A 74 1.42 -3.96 4.60
N LEU A 75 0.11 -3.84 4.44
CA LEU A 75 -0.59 -2.56 4.47
C LEU A 75 -1.51 -2.58 5.67
N LEU A 76 -1.36 -1.59 6.52
CA LEU A 76 -2.14 -1.45 7.76
C LEU A 76 -2.99 -0.20 7.70
N TYR A 77 -4.27 -0.32 8.01
CA TYR A 77 -5.12 0.84 8.19
C TYR A 77 -6.28 0.54 9.11
N TRP A 78 -6.76 1.58 9.77
CA TRP A 78 -7.96 1.49 10.61
C TRP A 78 -9.20 1.74 9.76
N GLU A 79 -10.17 0.86 9.87
CA GLU A 79 -11.45 0.98 9.18
C GLU A 79 -12.57 0.87 10.21
N ASP A 80 -13.24 1.97 10.43
CA ASP A 80 -14.41 2.09 11.30
C ASP A 80 -14.26 1.49 12.69
N ASN A 81 -14.10 0.19 12.80
CA ASN A 81 -14.13 -0.54 14.07
C ASN A 81 -13.02 -1.57 14.21
N GLY A 82 -12.05 -1.56 13.34
CA GLY A 82 -10.97 -2.53 13.40
C GLY A 82 -9.81 -2.20 12.48
N PHE A 83 -8.69 -2.85 12.71
CA PHE A 83 -7.55 -2.76 11.80
C PHE A 83 -7.71 -3.75 10.66
N VAL A 84 -7.36 -3.29 9.46
CA VAL A 84 -7.22 -4.14 8.30
C VAL A 84 -5.73 -4.30 8.02
N LEU A 85 -5.31 -5.54 7.82
CA LEU A 85 -3.94 -5.86 7.46
C LEU A 85 -3.95 -6.64 6.15
N TYR A 86 -3.47 -6.00 5.09
CA TYR A 86 -3.27 -6.63 3.80
C TYR A 86 -1.84 -7.17 3.77
N TYR A 87 -1.68 -8.41 3.35
CA TYR A 87 -0.38 -9.07 3.27
C TYR A 87 -0.21 -9.66 1.89
N LYS A 88 0.87 -9.31 1.23
CA LYS A 88 1.23 -9.90 -0.06
C LYS A 88 2.69 -10.34 -0.02
N ARG A 89 2.94 -11.57 -0.46
CA ARG A 89 4.28 -12.11 -0.64
C ARG A 89 4.48 -12.47 -2.10
N LEU A 90 5.57 -11.99 -2.67
CA LEU A 90 5.96 -12.38 -4.02
C LEU A 90 6.64 -13.74 -4.01
N ALA A 91 6.29 -14.59 -4.98
CA ALA A 91 6.85 -15.93 -5.06
C ALA A 91 8.31 -15.92 -5.52
N GLU A 92 8.66 -15.05 -6.44
CA GLU A 92 9.98 -15.06 -7.07
C GLU A 92 10.68 -13.71 -7.13
N GLU A 93 9.94 -12.61 -7.08
CA GLU A 93 10.48 -11.27 -7.28
C GLU A 93 10.52 -10.49 -5.97
N LYS A 94 10.96 -9.25 -6.06
CA LYS A 94 10.98 -8.31 -4.96
C LYS A 94 10.23 -7.05 -5.35
N PHE A 95 9.65 -6.40 -4.35
CA PHE A 95 9.05 -5.09 -4.56
C PHE A 95 10.16 -4.04 -4.76
N HIS A 96 9.90 -3.11 -5.66
CA HIS A 96 10.80 -1.97 -5.88
C HIS A 96 10.52 -0.89 -4.82
N TRP A 97 11.09 -1.08 -3.65
CA TRP A 97 10.85 -0.21 -2.51
C TRP A 97 11.59 1.11 -2.69
N PRO A 98 10.93 2.26 -2.57
CA PRO A 98 11.58 3.55 -2.77
C PRO A 98 12.75 3.77 -1.82
N GLY A 99 13.86 4.21 -2.36
CA GLY A 99 15.01 4.60 -1.58
C GLY A 99 14.96 6.07 -1.18
N GLY A 100 15.93 6.52 -0.41
CA GLY A 100 16.06 7.89 0.05
C GLY A 100 16.32 7.99 1.54
N GLU A 101 16.38 9.22 2.04
CA GLU A 101 16.71 9.48 3.43
C GLU A 101 15.50 9.63 4.35
N GLU A 102 14.35 9.98 3.80
CA GLU A 102 13.15 10.16 4.59
C GLU A 102 12.62 8.84 5.11
N GLU A 103 12.27 8.81 6.39
CA GLU A 103 11.72 7.62 7.03
C GLU A 103 10.34 7.28 6.49
N LEU A 104 9.56 8.29 6.13
CA LEU A 104 8.19 8.15 5.68
C LEU A 104 7.99 8.83 4.34
N VAL A 105 7.39 8.11 3.40
CA VAL A 105 7.10 8.63 2.05
C VAL A 105 5.60 8.66 1.84
N SER A 106 5.08 9.82 1.43
CA SER A 106 3.67 9.95 1.07
C SER A 106 3.44 9.46 -0.35
N LEU A 107 2.45 8.63 -0.54
CA LEU A 107 2.10 8.06 -1.84
C LEU A 107 0.65 8.36 -2.19
N THR A 108 0.37 8.36 -3.49
CA THR A 108 -1.02 8.36 -3.98
C THR A 108 -1.56 6.94 -4.00
N GLY A 109 -2.89 6.81 -4.09
CA GLY A 109 -3.51 5.50 -4.25
C GLY A 109 -3.06 4.78 -5.51
N GLN A 110 -2.80 5.51 -6.57
CA GLN A 110 -2.28 4.93 -7.80
C GLN A 110 -0.85 4.41 -7.61
N GLN A 111 -0.01 5.16 -6.91
CA GLN A 111 1.36 4.74 -6.64
C GLN A 111 1.44 3.48 -5.80
N ILE A 112 0.59 3.35 -4.78
CA ILE A 112 0.60 2.12 -3.96
C ILE A 112 0.15 0.92 -4.79
N ASN A 113 -0.81 1.09 -5.68
CA ASN A 113 -1.24 0.01 -6.55
C ASN A 113 -0.14 -0.38 -7.54
N TRP A 114 0.58 0.59 -8.11
CA TRP A 114 1.73 0.30 -8.96
C TRP A 114 2.81 -0.47 -8.20
N LEU A 115 3.10 -0.07 -6.97
CA LEU A 115 4.07 -0.76 -6.12
C LEU A 115 3.66 -2.21 -5.90
N LEU A 116 2.38 -2.45 -5.62
CA LEU A 116 1.85 -3.80 -5.43
C LEU A 116 1.94 -4.65 -6.71
N ASP A 117 1.88 -4.01 -7.86
CA ASP A 117 2.02 -4.69 -9.15
C ASP A 117 3.47 -4.91 -9.56
N GLY A 118 4.43 -4.40 -8.79
CA GLY A 118 5.84 -4.61 -9.04
C GLY A 118 6.53 -3.51 -9.84
N TYR A 119 5.87 -2.40 -10.08
CA TYR A 119 6.49 -1.27 -10.78
C TYR A 119 7.45 -0.52 -9.86
N ASP A 120 8.47 0.04 -10.47
CA ASP A 120 9.39 0.95 -9.79
C ASP A 120 8.81 2.37 -9.81
N ILE A 121 8.12 2.74 -8.75
CA ILE A 121 7.47 4.06 -8.68
C ILE A 121 8.50 5.20 -8.58
N GLY A 122 9.71 4.92 -8.11
CA GLY A 122 10.78 5.91 -8.07
C GLY A 122 11.29 6.29 -9.45
N ALA A 123 11.22 5.36 -10.41
CA ALA A 123 11.62 5.61 -11.79
C ALA A 123 10.47 6.15 -12.65
N MET A 124 9.23 6.03 -12.19
CA MET A 124 8.05 6.49 -12.93
C MET A 124 7.88 7.98 -12.76
N LYS A 125 8.02 8.71 -13.87
CA LYS A 125 7.84 10.16 -13.89
C LYS A 125 6.72 10.53 -14.85
N GLY A 126 5.77 11.32 -14.35
CA GLY A 126 4.78 11.92 -15.21
C GLY A 126 5.34 13.10 -15.99
N HIS A 127 4.55 13.64 -16.87
CA HIS A 127 4.89 14.89 -17.54
C HIS A 127 5.02 16.01 -16.52
N LYS A 128 5.89 16.96 -16.83
CA LYS A 128 6.05 18.16 -16.02
C LYS A 128 4.72 18.90 -15.97
N LYS A 129 4.28 19.26 -14.80
CA LYS A 129 3.11 20.09 -14.64
C LYS A 129 3.45 21.52 -15.00
N LEU A 130 2.64 22.11 -15.84
CA LEU A 130 2.81 23.51 -16.27
C LEU A 130 1.69 24.33 -15.66
N HIS A 131 2.02 25.55 -15.27
CA HIS A 131 1.05 26.49 -14.75
C HIS A 131 1.13 27.77 -15.57
N TYR A 132 0.03 28.13 -16.22
CA TYR A 132 -0.06 29.33 -17.03
C TYR A 132 -1.08 30.27 -16.41
N GLU A 133 -0.70 31.52 -16.28
CA GLU A 133 -1.59 32.54 -15.75
C GLU A 133 -2.40 33.23 -16.84
N ALA A 134 -1.99 33.06 -18.10
CA ALA A 134 -2.64 33.64 -19.24
C ALA A 134 -3.08 32.59 -20.23
N THR A 135 -4.19 32.87 -20.91
CA THR A 135 -4.68 32.00 -21.98
C THR A 135 -3.93 32.33 -23.26
N PHE A 136 -3.67 31.30 -24.02
CA PHE A 136 -3.05 31.50 -25.35
C PHE A 136 -4.05 31.91 -26.38
#